data_d0ec14fe79763abe4a2264c950bb79d9
#
_entry.id   d0ec14fe79763abe4a2264c950bb79d9
#
_cell.length_a   1.000
_cell.length_b   1.000
_cell.length_c   1.000
_cell.angle_alpha   90.00
_cell.angle_beta   90.00
_cell.angle_gamma   90.00
#
_symmetry.space_group_name_H-M   'P 1'
#
loop_
_entity.id
_entity.type
_entity.pdbx_description
1 polymer ?
#
loop_
_entity_poly.entity_id
_entity_poly.type
_entity_poly.pdbx_seq_one_letter_code
_entity_poly.pdbx_strand_id
1 'polypeptide(L)'
;MNYNFTSTHLNDLSKLKTGDLILCVDRKSTGIFGAFTSLIQWGTHSNYTHTAVVLKDPTFIHPHLKGLYVWESSKEEKPDPQDNKFKIGVQITPLSELIESYRNTGHIFYRSVQCPKNYFSDENLKLVHDVVYNKPYDIVIKDWIEAFLQKDPHPQKTDRFWCAALVGFIYTKCGLLNKNTDWSIMRPNDLSLSGENLNWNEHCSFTNEVIQLC
;
A
#
# COMPACT_ATOMS: atom_id res chain seq x y z
N MET A 1 -3.49 -10.16 23.06
CA MET A 1 -2.09 -10.45 22.68
C MET A 1 -1.31 -9.16 22.77
N ASN A 2 -0.24 -9.11 23.57
CA ASN A 2 0.61 -7.91 23.67
C ASN A 2 1.52 -7.92 22.43
N TYR A 3 1.23 -7.05 21.49
CA TYR A 3 2.15 -6.82 20.37
C TYR A 3 3.34 -6.01 20.87
N ASN A 4 4.52 -6.57 20.79
CA ASN A 4 5.76 -5.82 21.05
C ASN A 4 5.99 -4.85 19.89
N PHE A 5 5.48 -3.63 20.03
CA PHE A 5 5.92 -2.52 19.22
C PHE A 5 7.34 -2.17 19.67
N THR A 6 8.32 -2.65 18.95
CA THR A 6 9.66 -2.09 19.06
C THR A 6 9.64 -0.74 18.37
N SER A 7 9.46 0.34 19.13
CA SER A 7 9.60 1.71 18.61
C SER A 7 11.09 2.01 18.37
N THR A 8 11.64 1.35 17.38
CA THR A 8 12.91 1.74 16.79
C THR A 8 12.56 2.73 15.69
N HIS A 9 12.70 4.02 15.99
CA HIS A 9 12.64 5.04 14.93
C HIS A 9 13.72 4.67 13.92
N LEU A 10 13.32 4.41 12.68
CA LEU A 10 14.27 4.15 11.62
C LEU A 10 14.95 5.47 11.24
N ASN A 11 16.10 5.76 11.84
CA ASN A 11 16.93 6.90 11.48
C ASN A 11 17.57 6.73 10.09
N ASP A 12 17.48 5.55 9.50
CA ASP A 12 18.13 5.20 8.24
C ASP A 12 17.15 4.61 7.23
N LEU A 13 16.59 5.47 6.39
CA LEU A 13 15.72 5.10 5.28
C LEU A 13 16.44 4.26 4.20
N SER A 14 17.77 4.15 4.25
CA SER A 14 18.54 3.38 3.27
C SER A 14 18.23 1.87 3.31
N LYS A 15 17.69 1.39 4.43
CA LYS A 15 17.27 -0.01 4.61
C LYS A 15 16.01 -0.38 3.84
N LEU A 16 15.22 0.61 3.48
CA LEU A 16 14.01 0.37 2.69
C LEU A 16 14.37 -0.10 1.29
N LYS A 17 13.61 -1.06 0.80
CA LYS A 17 13.77 -1.65 -0.52
C LYS A 17 12.44 -1.71 -1.26
N THR A 18 12.51 -1.80 -2.57
CA THR A 18 11.33 -2.03 -3.41
C THR A 18 10.58 -3.26 -2.93
N GLY A 19 9.27 -3.11 -2.77
CA GLY A 19 8.36 -4.13 -2.29
C GLY A 19 8.04 -4.05 -0.79
N ASP A 20 8.81 -3.31 0.02
CA ASP A 20 8.46 -3.12 1.43
C ASP A 20 7.10 -2.42 1.57
N LEU A 21 6.34 -2.81 2.58
CA LEU A 21 5.00 -2.28 2.85
C LEU A 21 5.07 -1.07 3.76
N ILE A 22 4.36 -0.02 3.39
CA ILE A 22 4.04 1.13 4.24
C ILE A 22 2.64 0.96 4.80
N LEU A 23 2.49 1.23 6.10
CA LEU A 23 1.22 1.24 6.84
C LEU A 23 1.09 2.60 7.52
N CYS A 24 -0.01 3.30 7.28
CA CYS A 24 -0.25 4.62 7.85
C CYS A 24 -1.42 4.59 8.84
N VAL A 25 -1.28 5.35 9.91
CA VAL A 25 -2.34 5.63 10.90
C VAL A 25 -2.59 7.12 10.87
N ASP A 26 -3.74 7.52 10.36
CA ASP A 26 -4.20 8.91 10.43
C ASP A 26 -5.10 9.10 11.65
N ARG A 27 -4.80 10.12 12.46
CA ARG A 27 -5.57 10.47 13.66
C ARG A 27 -6.47 11.67 13.46
N LYS A 28 -6.35 12.39 12.34
CA LYS A 28 -7.01 13.68 12.10
C LYS A 28 -7.73 13.78 10.77
N SER A 29 -8.00 12.66 10.10
CA SER A 29 -8.68 12.75 8.82
C SER A 29 -10.09 13.34 8.99
N THR A 30 -10.42 14.36 8.19
CA THR A 30 -11.68 15.11 8.22
C THR A 30 -12.38 15.05 6.86
N GLY A 31 -13.68 15.40 6.83
CA GLY A 31 -14.47 15.40 5.60
C GLY A 31 -14.91 14.00 5.15
N ILE A 32 -15.25 13.87 3.87
CA ILE A 32 -15.78 12.61 3.29
C ILE A 32 -14.75 11.48 3.44
N PHE A 33 -13.47 11.75 3.21
CA PHE A 33 -12.40 10.78 3.42
C PHE A 33 -12.21 10.43 4.90
N GLY A 34 -12.44 11.36 5.82
CA GLY A 34 -12.41 11.09 7.26
C GLY A 34 -13.54 10.19 7.75
N ALA A 35 -14.76 10.42 7.29
CA ALA A 35 -15.89 9.53 7.56
C ALA A 35 -15.63 8.12 7.03
N PHE A 36 -14.99 8.03 5.89
CA PHE A 36 -14.58 6.84 5.21
C PHE A 36 -13.49 6.06 5.97
N THR A 37 -12.43 6.75 6.37
CA THR A 37 -11.37 6.22 7.22
C THR A 37 -11.93 5.66 8.53
N SER A 38 -12.89 6.38 9.15
CA SER A 38 -13.56 5.93 10.37
C SER A 38 -14.40 4.67 10.15
N LEU A 39 -15.06 4.55 9.00
CA LEU A 39 -15.83 3.35 8.64
C LEU A 39 -14.90 2.13 8.45
N ILE A 40 -13.78 2.32 7.78
CA ILE A 40 -12.75 1.27 7.63
C ILE A 40 -12.22 0.85 8.99
N GLN A 41 -11.82 1.78 9.84
CA GLN A 41 -11.29 1.49 11.18
C GLN A 41 -12.32 0.75 12.04
N TRP A 42 -13.57 1.20 12.03
CA TRP A 42 -14.65 0.55 12.78
C TRP A 42 -14.93 -0.87 12.29
N GLY A 43 -15.01 -1.05 10.97
CA GLY A 43 -15.35 -2.34 10.39
C GLY A 43 -14.21 -3.36 10.41
N THR A 44 -12.95 -2.91 10.39
CA THR A 44 -11.79 -3.81 10.34
C THR A 44 -11.14 -4.00 11.72
N HIS A 45 -11.56 -3.26 12.74
CA HIS A 45 -10.90 -3.21 14.05
C HIS A 45 -9.40 -2.89 13.93
N SER A 46 -9.02 -2.15 12.87
CA SER A 46 -7.64 -1.77 12.56
C SER A 46 -7.43 -0.29 12.76
N ASN A 47 -6.28 0.07 13.29
CA ASN A 47 -5.84 1.45 13.35
C ASN A 47 -5.26 1.96 12.02
N TYR A 48 -4.91 1.06 11.11
CA TYR A 48 -4.31 1.44 9.83
C TYR A 48 -5.37 1.94 8.86
N THR A 49 -5.11 3.11 8.30
CA THR A 49 -6.02 3.87 7.43
C THR A 49 -5.59 3.90 5.98
N HIS A 50 -4.29 3.66 5.73
CA HIS A 50 -3.71 3.69 4.41
C HIS A 50 -2.52 2.72 4.29
N THR A 51 -2.27 2.23 3.07
CA THR A 51 -1.15 1.35 2.73
C THR A 51 -0.55 1.71 1.38
N ALA A 52 0.76 1.46 1.24
CA ALA A 52 1.51 1.68 0.01
C ALA A 52 2.67 0.70 -0.12
N VAL A 53 3.23 0.58 -1.31
CA VAL A 53 4.43 -0.22 -1.59
C VAL A 53 5.61 0.70 -1.83
N VAL A 54 6.74 0.44 -1.17
CA VAL A 54 7.99 1.19 -1.40
C VAL A 54 8.54 0.88 -2.79
N LEU A 55 8.96 1.91 -3.49
CA LEU A 55 9.75 1.84 -4.70
C LEU A 55 11.07 2.56 -4.49
N LYS A 56 12.18 1.87 -4.71
CA LYS A 56 13.53 2.45 -4.68
C LYS A 56 14.03 2.59 -6.10
N ASP A 57 14.41 3.81 -6.47
CA ASP A 57 14.91 4.16 -7.80
C ASP A 57 14.03 3.62 -8.94
N PRO A 58 12.72 3.97 -9.03
CA PRO A 58 11.79 3.38 -10.00
C PRO A 58 12.05 3.85 -11.44
N THR A 59 13.26 3.57 -11.93
CA THR A 59 13.73 3.97 -13.25
C THR A 59 13.04 3.23 -14.39
N PHE A 60 12.36 2.13 -14.08
CA PHE A 60 11.47 1.42 -15.01
C PHE A 60 10.23 2.26 -15.41
N ILE A 61 9.82 3.23 -14.57
CA ILE A 61 8.78 4.21 -14.90
C ILE A 61 9.39 5.36 -15.71
N HIS A 62 10.41 6.02 -15.13
CA HIS A 62 11.10 7.11 -15.80
C HIS A 62 12.56 7.23 -15.31
N PRO A 63 13.57 7.42 -16.19
CA PRO A 63 14.99 7.43 -15.82
C PRO A 63 15.40 8.47 -14.76
N HIS A 64 14.66 9.57 -14.63
CA HIS A 64 14.96 10.60 -13.63
C HIS A 64 14.43 10.30 -12.22
N LEU A 65 13.59 9.28 -12.06
CA LEU A 65 13.06 8.91 -10.76
C LEU A 65 14.13 8.17 -9.94
N LYS A 66 14.80 8.90 -9.07
CA LYS A 66 15.84 8.41 -8.17
C LYS A 66 15.43 8.66 -6.72
N GLY A 67 15.81 7.73 -5.81
CA GLY A 67 15.47 7.78 -4.40
C GLY A 67 14.29 6.91 -4.02
N LEU A 68 13.65 7.23 -2.91
CA LEU A 68 12.55 6.47 -2.34
C LEU A 68 11.21 7.11 -2.65
N TYR A 69 10.33 6.30 -3.21
CA TYR A 69 8.94 6.62 -3.48
C TYR A 69 8.02 5.59 -2.82
N VAL A 70 6.75 5.89 -2.75
CA VAL A 70 5.69 4.93 -2.47
C VAL A 70 4.78 4.82 -3.68
N TRP A 71 4.32 3.62 -3.97
CA TRP A 71 3.28 3.34 -4.95
C TRP A 71 1.98 3.12 -4.21
N GLU A 72 1.03 4.00 -4.45
CA GLU A 72 -0.19 4.07 -3.67
C GLU A 72 -1.41 4.41 -4.52
N SER A 73 -2.59 4.14 -4.00
CA SER A 73 -3.83 4.72 -4.49
C SER A 73 -4.37 5.64 -3.42
N SER A 74 -4.32 6.94 -3.68
CA SER A 74 -4.68 7.99 -2.72
C SER A 74 -5.13 9.28 -3.41
N LYS A 75 -5.36 10.32 -2.61
CA LYS A 75 -5.49 11.70 -3.06
C LYS A 75 -4.35 12.50 -2.47
N GLU A 76 -3.39 12.88 -3.30
CA GLU A 76 -2.29 13.74 -2.92
C GLU A 76 -2.53 15.18 -3.35
N GLU A 77 -1.99 16.12 -2.56
CA GLU A 77 -2.08 17.55 -2.86
C GLU A 77 -0.98 18.04 -3.82
N LYS A 78 -0.06 17.14 -4.17
CA LYS A 78 1.06 17.41 -5.08
C LYS A 78 0.94 16.58 -6.35
N PRO A 79 1.54 17.04 -7.44
CA PRO A 79 1.51 16.31 -8.69
C PRO A 79 2.36 15.05 -8.62
N ASP A 80 1.90 13.99 -9.26
CA ASP A 80 2.64 12.74 -9.42
C ASP A 80 3.94 12.97 -10.20
N PRO A 81 5.12 12.67 -9.64
CA PRO A 81 6.40 12.95 -10.27
C PRO A 81 6.66 12.20 -11.59
N GLN A 82 5.88 11.16 -11.90
CA GLN A 82 6.05 10.43 -13.16
C GLN A 82 5.49 11.17 -14.38
N ASP A 83 4.48 12.05 -14.20
CA ASP A 83 3.80 12.73 -15.31
C ASP A 83 3.37 14.18 -14.97
N ASN A 84 3.71 14.65 -13.79
CA ASN A 84 3.40 15.99 -13.28
C ASN A 84 1.89 16.33 -13.24
N LYS A 85 1.03 15.32 -13.00
CA LYS A 85 -0.42 15.49 -12.91
C LYS A 85 -0.93 15.28 -11.49
N PHE A 86 -1.94 16.07 -11.10
CA PHE A 86 -2.71 15.81 -9.88
C PHE A 86 -3.65 14.64 -10.13
N LYS A 87 -3.64 13.67 -9.21
CA LYS A 87 -4.43 12.44 -9.32
C LYS A 87 -5.28 12.19 -8.08
N ILE A 88 -6.39 11.51 -8.29
CA ILE A 88 -7.14 10.81 -7.25
C ILE A 88 -7.17 9.35 -7.69
N GLY A 89 -6.28 8.55 -7.14
CA GLY A 89 -6.10 7.17 -7.55
C GLY A 89 -4.65 6.72 -7.49
N VAL A 90 -4.28 5.86 -8.44
CA VAL A 90 -2.94 5.25 -8.48
C VAL A 90 -1.90 6.28 -8.92
N GLN A 91 -0.88 6.44 -8.11
CA GLN A 91 0.21 7.39 -8.29
C GLN A 91 1.48 6.92 -7.56
N ILE A 92 2.58 7.59 -7.82
CA ILE A 92 3.78 7.49 -6.98
C ILE A 92 3.99 8.81 -6.23
N THR A 93 4.41 8.70 -4.98
CA THR A 93 4.66 9.86 -4.11
C THR A 93 6.07 9.73 -3.55
N PRO A 94 6.91 10.78 -3.54
CA PRO A 94 8.17 10.75 -2.82
C PRO A 94 7.93 10.36 -1.35
N LEU A 95 8.67 9.37 -0.83
CA LEU A 95 8.49 8.92 0.55
C LEU A 95 8.66 10.06 1.57
N SER A 96 9.55 11.02 1.30
CA SER A 96 9.75 12.19 2.14
C SER A 96 8.49 13.07 2.23
N GLU A 97 7.72 13.17 1.16
CA GLU A 97 6.46 13.93 1.14
C GLU A 97 5.36 13.21 1.92
N LEU A 98 5.27 11.89 1.77
CA LEU A 98 4.36 11.09 2.58
C LEU A 98 4.70 11.22 4.08
N ILE A 99 5.97 11.12 4.46
CA ILE A 99 6.40 11.31 5.85
C ILE A 99 6.02 12.70 6.37
N GLU A 100 6.21 13.73 5.58
CA GLU A 100 5.87 15.10 5.97
C GLU A 100 4.36 15.29 6.17
N SER A 101 3.53 14.69 5.32
CA SER A 101 2.06 14.79 5.43
C SER A 101 1.52 14.15 6.71
N TYR A 102 2.17 13.12 7.24
CA TYR A 102 1.78 12.45 8.49
C TYR A 102 2.45 13.01 9.75
N ARG A 103 3.47 13.86 9.65
CA ARG A 103 4.29 14.35 10.79
C ARG A 103 3.47 14.85 11.97
N ASN A 104 2.36 15.56 11.71
CA ASN A 104 1.51 16.16 12.73
C ASN A 104 0.11 15.54 12.83
N THR A 105 -0.21 14.58 11.96
CA THR A 105 -1.56 14.02 11.84
C THR A 105 -1.64 12.56 12.22
N GLY A 106 -0.53 11.84 12.13
CA GLY A 106 -0.57 10.39 12.34
C GLY A 106 0.79 9.75 12.55
N HIS A 107 0.91 8.50 12.13
CA HIS A 107 2.14 7.73 12.18
C HIS A 107 2.29 6.89 10.90
N ILE A 108 3.52 6.69 10.50
CA ILE A 108 3.89 5.80 9.41
C ILE A 108 4.74 4.67 9.96
N PHE A 109 4.43 3.48 9.53
CA PHE A 109 5.15 2.26 9.84
C PHE A 109 5.54 1.55 8.55
N TYR A 110 6.59 0.72 8.61
CA TYR A 110 6.88 -0.19 7.52
C TYR A 110 7.06 -1.64 8.01
N ARG A 111 6.77 -2.57 7.11
CA ARG A 111 7.09 -3.98 7.24
C ARG A 111 7.95 -4.41 6.07
N SER A 112 9.04 -5.10 6.35
CA SER A 112 9.90 -5.59 5.28
C SER A 112 9.31 -6.87 4.66
N VAL A 113 9.36 -6.94 3.34
CA VAL A 113 8.98 -8.12 2.57
C VAL A 113 10.20 -9.02 2.40
N GLN A 114 10.03 -10.30 2.64
CA GLN A 114 10.98 -11.36 2.30
C GLN A 114 10.46 -12.11 1.08
N CYS A 115 11.22 -12.13 0.00
CA CYS A 115 10.90 -12.85 -1.23
C CYS A 115 12.17 -13.01 -2.08
N PRO A 116 12.15 -13.90 -3.10
CA PRO A 116 13.20 -13.96 -4.11
C PRO A 116 13.39 -12.62 -4.82
N LYS A 117 14.65 -12.22 -5.06
CA LYS A 117 14.99 -10.88 -5.59
C LYS A 117 14.36 -10.55 -6.95
N ASN A 118 14.14 -11.56 -7.79
CA ASN A 118 13.58 -11.40 -9.13
C ASN A 118 12.08 -11.06 -9.15
N TYR A 119 11.37 -11.18 -8.03
CA TYR A 119 9.94 -10.90 -7.98
C TYR A 119 9.63 -9.42 -8.21
N PHE A 120 10.47 -8.53 -7.69
CA PHE A 120 10.39 -7.09 -7.94
C PHE A 120 11.43 -6.63 -8.98
N SER A 121 11.62 -7.41 -10.06
CA SER A 121 12.42 -6.97 -11.18
C SER A 121 11.74 -5.80 -11.91
N ASP A 122 12.54 -4.94 -12.56
CA ASP A 122 12.02 -3.81 -13.35
C ASP A 122 11.01 -4.26 -14.40
N GLU A 123 11.22 -5.43 -15.00
CA GLU A 123 10.31 -6.02 -15.97
C GLU A 123 8.95 -6.35 -15.36
N ASN A 124 8.91 -7.05 -14.22
CA ASN A 124 7.68 -7.38 -13.52
C ASN A 124 6.95 -6.13 -13.05
N LEU A 125 7.69 -5.18 -12.47
CA LEU A 125 7.13 -3.91 -12.01
C LEU A 125 6.57 -3.08 -13.17
N LYS A 126 7.23 -3.09 -14.33
CA LYS A 126 6.74 -2.40 -15.52
C LYS A 126 5.43 -2.99 -16.02
N LEU A 127 5.31 -4.33 -16.06
CA LEU A 127 4.06 -5.00 -16.43
C LEU A 127 2.91 -4.62 -15.49
N VAL A 128 3.17 -4.55 -14.17
CA VAL A 128 2.18 -4.11 -13.19
C VAL A 128 1.83 -2.64 -13.42
N HIS A 129 2.84 -1.79 -13.63
CA HIS A 129 2.65 -0.36 -13.86
C HIS A 129 1.75 -0.09 -15.07
N ASP A 130 1.95 -0.81 -16.18
CA ASP A 130 1.15 -0.63 -17.39
C ASP A 130 -0.34 -0.95 -17.18
N VAL A 131 -0.65 -1.81 -16.22
CA VAL A 131 -2.05 -2.11 -15.85
C VAL A 131 -2.65 -1.04 -14.95
N VAL A 132 -1.89 -0.59 -13.92
CA VAL A 132 -2.44 0.27 -12.87
C VAL A 132 -2.23 1.76 -13.10
N TYR A 133 -1.36 2.14 -14.04
CA TYR A 133 -1.08 3.54 -14.33
C TYR A 133 -2.36 4.34 -14.60
N ASN A 134 -2.47 5.46 -13.91
CA ASN A 134 -3.57 6.41 -14.07
C ASN A 134 -4.97 5.82 -13.76
N LYS A 135 -5.05 4.71 -12.99
CA LYS A 135 -6.33 4.19 -12.54
C LYS A 135 -6.90 5.03 -11.41
N PRO A 136 -8.21 5.33 -11.42
CA PRO A 136 -8.84 6.13 -10.40
C PRO A 136 -8.90 5.42 -9.05
N TYR A 137 -9.08 6.20 -7.98
CA TYR A 137 -9.40 5.68 -6.65
C TYR A 137 -10.79 5.02 -6.67
N ASP A 138 -10.89 3.87 -6.03
CA ASP A 138 -12.18 3.20 -5.89
C ASP A 138 -13.02 3.85 -4.79
N ILE A 139 -14.06 4.57 -5.19
CA ILE A 139 -15.03 5.23 -4.31
C ILE A 139 -16.41 4.56 -4.33
N VAL A 140 -16.52 3.37 -4.95
CA VAL A 140 -17.79 2.67 -5.06
C VAL A 140 -18.14 2.01 -3.72
N ILE A 141 -19.18 2.52 -3.06
CA ILE A 141 -19.63 2.04 -1.74
C ILE A 141 -19.91 0.54 -1.72
N LYS A 142 -20.42 -0.01 -2.83
CA LYS A 142 -20.71 -1.44 -2.95
C LYS A 142 -19.44 -2.27 -2.84
N ASP A 143 -18.37 -1.89 -3.55
CA ASP A 143 -17.10 -2.61 -3.56
C ASP A 143 -16.46 -2.61 -2.14
N TRP A 144 -16.72 -1.57 -1.37
CA TRP A 144 -16.31 -1.48 0.04
C TRP A 144 -17.12 -2.36 0.98
N ILE A 145 -18.43 -2.48 0.77
CA ILE A 145 -19.27 -3.41 1.52
C ILE A 145 -18.83 -4.85 1.24
N GLU A 146 -18.49 -5.16 0.01
CA GLU A 146 -17.95 -6.47 -0.39
C GLU A 146 -16.61 -6.75 0.32
N ALA A 147 -15.69 -5.77 0.35
CA ALA A 147 -14.44 -5.86 1.10
C ALA A 147 -14.68 -6.03 2.61
N PHE A 148 -15.65 -5.30 3.18
CA PHE A 148 -16.02 -5.42 4.58
C PHE A 148 -16.56 -6.81 4.91
N LEU A 149 -17.43 -7.36 4.07
CA LEU A 149 -18.02 -8.67 4.24
C LEU A 149 -17.07 -9.82 3.84
N GLN A 150 -15.88 -9.50 3.30
CA GLN A 150 -14.92 -10.47 2.75
C GLN A 150 -15.57 -11.40 1.70
N LYS A 151 -16.44 -10.83 0.88
CA LYS A 151 -17.15 -11.53 -0.19
C LYS A 151 -17.13 -10.68 -1.45
N ASP A 152 -16.52 -11.18 -2.49
CA ASP A 152 -16.59 -10.60 -3.83
C ASP A 152 -17.31 -11.58 -4.76
N PRO A 153 -18.57 -11.30 -5.11
CA PRO A 153 -19.32 -12.12 -6.06
C PRO A 153 -18.91 -11.84 -7.51
N HIS A 154 -18.04 -10.86 -7.75
CA HIS A 154 -17.63 -10.45 -9.08
C HIS A 154 -16.11 -10.60 -9.28
N PRO A 155 -15.67 -10.91 -10.52
CA PRO A 155 -14.26 -11.02 -10.82
C PRO A 155 -13.52 -9.70 -10.53
N GLN A 156 -12.31 -9.82 -10.05
CA GLN A 156 -11.38 -8.75 -9.72
C GLN A 156 -11.23 -7.77 -10.89
N LYS A 157 -11.62 -6.51 -10.68
CA LYS A 157 -11.55 -5.46 -11.68
C LYS A 157 -10.29 -4.64 -11.52
N THR A 158 -9.63 -4.35 -12.63
CA THR A 158 -8.42 -3.51 -12.68
C THR A 158 -8.70 -2.10 -13.21
N ASP A 159 -9.96 -1.67 -13.18
CA ASP A 159 -10.36 -0.34 -13.64
C ASP A 159 -10.19 0.75 -12.57
N ARG A 160 -10.11 0.35 -11.29
CA ARG A 160 -9.96 1.23 -10.13
C ARG A 160 -9.32 0.49 -8.96
N PHE A 161 -8.73 1.22 -8.01
CA PHE A 161 -8.10 0.62 -6.84
C PHE A 161 -8.27 1.52 -5.62
N TRP A 162 -8.58 0.95 -4.45
CA TRP A 162 -8.25 1.56 -3.17
C TRP A 162 -6.84 1.13 -2.72
N CYS A 163 -6.33 1.71 -1.63
CA CYS A 163 -4.94 1.54 -1.22
C CYS A 163 -4.52 0.07 -1.02
N ALA A 164 -5.28 -0.71 -0.24
CA ALA A 164 -4.91 -2.09 0.06
C ALA A 164 -5.14 -3.05 -1.13
N ALA A 165 -6.14 -2.80 -1.97
CA ALA A 165 -6.35 -3.56 -3.20
C ALA A 165 -5.17 -3.38 -4.18
N LEU A 166 -4.64 -2.17 -4.29
CA LEU A 166 -3.45 -1.92 -5.11
C LEU A 166 -2.25 -2.70 -4.60
N VAL A 167 -1.97 -2.69 -3.29
CA VAL A 167 -0.88 -3.47 -2.68
C VAL A 167 -1.06 -4.96 -2.96
N GLY A 168 -2.27 -5.49 -2.74
CA GLY A 168 -2.59 -6.88 -3.01
C GLY A 168 -2.41 -7.25 -4.48
N PHE A 169 -2.83 -6.38 -5.39
CA PHE A 169 -2.63 -6.55 -6.83
C PHE A 169 -1.15 -6.61 -7.20
N ILE A 170 -0.34 -5.64 -6.72
CA ILE A 170 1.11 -5.60 -6.96
C ILE A 170 1.75 -6.90 -6.48
N TYR A 171 1.48 -7.33 -5.25
CA TYR A 171 2.07 -8.53 -4.67
C TYR A 171 1.63 -9.81 -5.39
N THR A 172 0.37 -9.89 -5.81
CA THR A 172 -0.13 -11.03 -6.59
C THR A 172 0.53 -11.10 -7.97
N LYS A 173 0.63 -9.96 -8.66
CA LYS A 173 1.22 -9.92 -10.01
C LYS A 173 2.73 -10.10 -10.01
N CYS A 174 3.42 -9.61 -8.97
CA CYS A 174 4.85 -9.87 -8.78
C CYS A 174 5.15 -11.29 -8.26
N GLY A 175 4.12 -12.08 -7.94
CA GLY A 175 4.30 -13.48 -7.53
C GLY A 175 4.54 -13.69 -6.04
N LEU A 176 4.34 -12.70 -5.18
CA LEU A 176 4.46 -12.86 -3.73
C LEU A 176 3.25 -13.58 -3.16
N LEU A 177 2.07 -13.18 -3.58
CA LEU A 177 0.82 -13.82 -3.22
C LEU A 177 0.37 -14.79 -4.30
N ASN A 178 -0.38 -15.81 -3.90
CA ASN A 178 -0.95 -16.78 -4.83
C ASN A 178 -1.83 -16.07 -5.85
N LYS A 179 -1.77 -16.54 -7.11
CA LYS A 179 -2.55 -15.97 -8.22
C LYS A 179 -4.08 -15.96 -7.99
N ASN A 180 -4.56 -16.82 -7.09
CA ASN A 180 -5.97 -16.90 -6.72
C ASN A 180 -6.32 -16.02 -5.52
N THR A 181 -5.39 -15.19 -5.03
CA THR A 181 -5.65 -14.23 -3.96
C THR A 181 -6.68 -13.22 -4.41
N ASP A 182 -7.74 -13.07 -3.62
CA ASP A 182 -8.74 -12.05 -3.86
C ASP A 182 -8.25 -10.69 -3.32
N TRP A 183 -7.45 -10.01 -4.15
CA TRP A 183 -6.82 -8.74 -3.79
C TRP A 183 -7.82 -7.59 -3.78
N SER A 184 -8.95 -7.70 -4.50
CA SER A 184 -9.96 -6.63 -4.62
C SER A 184 -10.67 -6.32 -3.30
N ILE A 185 -10.76 -7.28 -2.39
CA ILE A 185 -11.36 -7.12 -1.06
C ILE A 185 -10.34 -6.97 0.07
N MET A 186 -9.06 -6.84 -0.26
CA MET A 186 -7.98 -6.72 0.73
C MET A 186 -8.05 -5.39 1.48
N ARG A 187 -7.91 -5.44 2.81
CA ARG A 187 -7.98 -4.29 3.71
C ARG A 187 -6.61 -3.97 4.29
N PRO A 188 -6.37 -2.75 4.77
CA PRO A 188 -5.12 -2.41 5.47
C PRO A 188 -4.79 -3.36 6.62
N ASN A 189 -5.81 -3.84 7.35
CA ASN A 189 -5.62 -4.79 8.45
C ASN A 189 -5.08 -6.14 7.99
N ASP A 190 -5.49 -6.60 6.82
CA ASP A 190 -5.04 -7.89 6.29
C ASP A 190 -3.52 -7.91 6.01
N LEU A 191 -2.94 -6.71 5.78
CA LEU A 191 -1.51 -6.47 5.60
C LEU A 191 -0.75 -6.19 6.90
N SER A 192 -1.45 -6.05 8.02
CA SER A 192 -0.87 -5.77 9.34
C SER A 192 -0.35 -7.05 10.03
N LEU A 193 0.25 -6.90 11.22
CA LEU A 193 0.65 -8.05 12.05
C LEU A 193 -0.54 -8.91 12.52
N SER A 194 -1.73 -8.30 12.60
CA SER A 194 -2.95 -9.01 12.95
C SER A 194 -3.65 -9.67 11.77
N GLY A 195 -3.21 -9.39 10.55
CA GLY A 195 -3.69 -10.03 9.33
C GLY A 195 -3.01 -11.38 9.13
N GLU A 196 -3.62 -12.46 9.59
CA GLU A 196 -2.97 -13.79 9.65
C GLU A 196 -3.08 -14.61 8.36
N ASN A 197 -3.84 -14.16 7.34
CA ASN A 197 -4.27 -15.04 6.26
C ASN A 197 -3.91 -14.59 4.83
N LEU A 198 -2.73 -13.99 4.66
CA LEU A 198 -2.24 -13.75 3.31
C LEU A 198 -1.78 -15.07 2.68
N ASN A 199 -2.32 -15.39 1.51
CA ASN A 199 -1.97 -16.59 0.76
C ASN A 199 -0.63 -16.42 0.03
N TRP A 200 0.47 -16.49 0.79
CA TRP A 200 1.82 -16.34 0.28
C TRP A 200 2.23 -17.50 -0.63
N ASN A 201 2.99 -17.18 -1.66
CA ASN A 201 3.76 -18.20 -2.38
C ASN A 201 4.99 -18.62 -1.56
N GLU A 202 5.60 -19.75 -1.94
CA GLU A 202 6.79 -20.28 -1.28
C GLU A 202 7.90 -19.23 -1.18
N HIS A 203 8.57 -19.20 -0.04
CA HIS A 203 9.67 -18.27 0.26
C HIS A 203 9.27 -16.79 0.33
N CYS A 204 7.98 -16.48 0.37
CA CYS A 204 7.48 -15.13 0.53
C CYS A 204 6.81 -14.93 1.88
N SER A 205 7.06 -13.80 2.51
CA SER A 205 6.43 -13.40 3.78
C SER A 205 6.71 -11.95 4.11
N PHE A 206 6.00 -11.42 5.09
CA PHE A 206 6.47 -10.25 5.82
C PHE A 206 7.39 -10.64 6.97
N THR A 207 8.26 -9.72 7.37
CA THR A 207 8.91 -9.82 8.69
C THR A 207 7.88 -9.67 9.81
N ASN A 208 8.16 -10.29 10.97
CA ASN A 208 7.32 -10.16 12.17
C ASN A 208 7.53 -8.84 12.91
N GLU A 209 8.23 -7.90 12.29
CA GLU A 209 8.52 -6.58 12.85
C GLU A 209 7.77 -5.51 12.09
N VAL A 210 7.26 -4.54 12.84
CA VAL A 210 6.73 -3.28 12.32
C VAL A 210 7.56 -2.16 12.89
N ILE A 211 8.19 -1.37 12.03
CA ILE A 211 9.10 -0.31 12.43
C ILE A 211 8.45 1.04 12.11
N GLN A 212 8.39 1.91 13.10
CA GLN A 212 7.87 3.26 12.94
C GLN A 212 8.88 4.15 12.20
N LEU A 213 8.41 4.87 11.17
CA LEU A 213 9.19 5.85 10.40
C LEU A 213 9.01 7.27 10.94
N CYS A 214 7.79 7.62 11.40
CA CYS A 214 7.47 8.90 12.03
C CYS A 214 6.29 8.79 12.99
#